data_cec470ef7396dc88efcf8434ca4d6ce9
#
_entry.id   cec470ef7396dc88efcf8434ca4d6ce9
#
_cell.length_a   1.000
_cell.length_b   1.000
_cell.length_c   1.000
_cell.angle_alpha   90.00
_cell.angle_beta   90.00
_cell.angle_gamma   90.00
#
_symmetry.space_group_name_H-M   'P 1'
#
loop_
_entity.id
_entity.type
_entity.pdbx_description
1 polymer ?
#
loop_
_entity_poly.entity_id
_entity_poly.type
_entity_poly.pdbx_seq_one_letter_code
_entity_poly.pdbx_strand_id
1 'polypeptide(L)'
;RQPEYADFRWNCETLYCVEEFWKQASEEDRADFARFVKEGKIGISANYLNFNDLVNADVFGKRLAKWQDKLQPFGTKIHTAMAADVNGFSMGYRDAMIENGVEFFFTNVHCHHGMYPLYQNQNAFFWENASGQRLLVWNGEHYNLGNVLGLQPNHAVNWMMRNRLGE
;
A
#
# COMPACT_ATOMS: atom_id res chain seq x y z
N ARG A 1 -24.12 -8.44 6.92
CA ARG A 1 -22.84 -8.32 7.63
C ARG A 1 -22.85 -9.29 8.81
N GLN A 2 -21.87 -10.14 8.93
CA GLN A 2 -21.69 -10.99 10.11
C GLN A 2 -20.98 -10.14 11.18
N PRO A 3 -21.53 -10.04 12.40
CA PRO A 3 -20.99 -9.17 13.45
C PRO A 3 -19.53 -9.44 13.81
N GLU A 4 -19.11 -10.70 13.70
CA GLU A 4 -17.73 -11.15 13.97
C GLU A 4 -16.69 -10.54 13.03
N TYR A 5 -17.09 -10.04 11.85
CA TYR A 5 -16.20 -9.39 10.88
C TYR A 5 -16.33 -7.87 10.85
N ALA A 6 -16.93 -7.27 11.87
CA ALA A 6 -17.14 -5.82 11.93
C ALA A 6 -15.84 -5.02 11.83
N ASP A 7 -14.76 -5.55 12.42
CA ASP A 7 -13.43 -4.93 12.43
C ASP A 7 -12.51 -5.39 11.32
N PHE A 8 -12.97 -6.28 10.44
CA PHE A 8 -12.18 -6.74 9.31
C PHE A 8 -11.85 -5.57 8.37
N ARG A 9 -10.58 -5.51 7.94
CA ARG A 9 -10.04 -4.56 6.97
C ARG A 9 -9.31 -5.32 5.89
N TRP A 10 -9.40 -4.81 4.68
CA TRP A 10 -8.72 -5.37 3.52
C TRP A 10 -7.92 -4.28 2.80
N ASN A 11 -6.69 -4.60 2.40
CA ASN A 11 -5.89 -3.73 1.54
C ASN A 11 -5.71 -4.38 0.17
N CYS A 12 -6.10 -3.66 -0.88
CA CYS A 12 -5.75 -4.00 -2.24
C CYS A 12 -4.31 -3.52 -2.48
N GLU A 13 -3.35 -4.42 -2.40
CA GLU A 13 -1.92 -4.12 -2.53
C GLU A 13 -1.59 -3.49 -3.88
N THR A 14 -2.30 -3.91 -4.94
CA THR A 14 -2.11 -3.37 -6.29
C THR A 14 -3.42 -2.87 -6.87
N LEU A 15 -3.34 -1.77 -7.62
CA LEU A 15 -4.48 -1.19 -8.31
C LEU A 15 -4.99 -2.10 -9.46
N TYR A 16 -4.13 -2.98 -9.98
CA TYR A 16 -4.51 -3.96 -10.99
C TYR A 16 -5.66 -4.87 -10.52
N CYS A 17 -5.60 -5.36 -9.28
CA CYS A 17 -6.68 -6.19 -8.73
C CYS A 17 -8.01 -5.44 -8.65
N VAL A 18 -7.96 -4.15 -8.31
CA VAL A 18 -9.15 -3.28 -8.30
C VAL A 18 -9.67 -3.08 -9.72
N GLU A 19 -8.78 -2.89 -10.69
CA GLU A 19 -9.18 -2.74 -12.10
C GLU A 19 -9.87 -4.00 -12.65
N GLU A 20 -9.35 -5.18 -12.34
CA GLU A 20 -9.97 -6.44 -12.80
C GLU A 20 -11.33 -6.68 -12.14
N PHE A 21 -11.45 -6.40 -10.84
CA PHE A 21 -12.75 -6.41 -10.17
C PHE A 21 -13.71 -5.41 -10.84
N TRP A 22 -13.28 -4.17 -11.06
CA TRP A 22 -14.12 -3.10 -11.60
C TRP A 22 -14.66 -3.38 -13.00
N LYS A 23 -13.92 -4.11 -13.83
CA LYS A 23 -14.37 -4.51 -15.18
C LYS A 23 -15.57 -5.46 -15.14
N GLN A 24 -15.64 -6.31 -14.12
CA GLN A 24 -16.63 -7.38 -14.00
C GLN A 24 -17.77 -7.01 -13.04
N ALA A 25 -17.55 -6.05 -12.15
CA ALA A 25 -18.49 -5.64 -11.12
C ALA A 25 -19.73 -4.96 -11.70
N SER A 26 -20.89 -5.26 -11.11
CA SER A 26 -22.13 -4.51 -11.33
C SER A 26 -22.01 -3.07 -10.80
N GLU A 27 -22.96 -2.21 -11.14
CA GLU A 27 -23.02 -0.87 -10.57
C GLU A 27 -23.19 -0.88 -9.05
N GLU A 28 -23.99 -1.82 -8.54
CA GLU A 28 -24.19 -2.01 -7.10
C GLU A 28 -22.90 -2.44 -6.41
N ASP A 29 -22.15 -3.40 -6.97
CA ASP A 29 -20.86 -3.85 -6.41
C ASP A 29 -19.82 -2.72 -6.40
N ARG A 30 -19.80 -1.89 -7.46
CA ARG A 30 -18.91 -0.71 -7.52
C ARG A 30 -19.26 0.32 -6.45
N ALA A 31 -20.55 0.59 -6.26
CA ALA A 31 -21.02 1.49 -5.23
C ALA A 31 -20.70 0.98 -3.82
N ASP A 32 -20.90 -0.31 -3.57
CA ASP A 32 -20.56 -0.96 -2.31
C ASP A 32 -19.05 -0.96 -2.04
N PHE A 33 -18.25 -1.26 -3.05
CA PHE A 33 -16.79 -1.18 -2.95
C PHE A 33 -16.35 0.24 -2.58
N ALA A 34 -16.83 1.25 -3.30
CA ALA A 34 -16.49 2.64 -3.02
C ALA A 34 -16.95 3.09 -1.63
N ARG A 35 -18.13 2.62 -1.17
CA ARG A 35 -18.60 2.86 0.19
C ARG A 35 -17.65 2.24 1.23
N PHE A 36 -17.20 1.01 1.03
CA PHE A 36 -16.23 0.38 1.92
C PHE A 36 -14.86 1.07 1.93
N VAL A 37 -14.43 1.61 0.80
CA VAL A 37 -13.23 2.46 0.74
C VAL A 37 -13.42 3.71 1.59
N LYS A 38 -14.54 4.41 1.43
CA LYS A 38 -14.89 5.61 2.20
C LYS A 38 -15.00 5.34 3.71
N GLU A 39 -15.51 4.18 4.09
CA GLU A 39 -15.60 3.73 5.49
C GLU A 39 -14.24 3.26 6.07
N GLY A 40 -13.16 3.26 5.29
CA GLY A 40 -11.85 2.74 5.69
C GLY A 40 -11.82 1.23 5.92
N LYS A 41 -12.76 0.49 5.33
CA LYS A 41 -12.83 -0.98 5.38
C LYS A 41 -11.97 -1.63 4.29
N ILE A 42 -11.83 -0.94 3.17
CA ILE A 42 -10.98 -1.33 2.04
C ILE A 42 -9.97 -0.20 1.78
N GLY A 43 -8.69 -0.54 1.78
CA GLY A 43 -7.62 0.32 1.31
C GLY A 43 -7.31 0.03 -0.16
N ILE A 44 -7.06 1.07 -0.95
CA ILE A 44 -6.60 0.96 -2.33
C ILE A 44 -5.20 1.54 -2.41
N SER A 45 -4.25 0.74 -2.90
CA SER A 45 -2.91 1.22 -3.20
C SER A 45 -2.87 1.93 -4.55
N ALA A 46 -2.13 3.04 -4.62
CA ALA A 46 -1.87 3.75 -5.87
C ALA A 46 -1.00 2.95 -6.84
N ASN A 47 -0.21 2.00 -6.33
CA ASN A 47 0.62 1.14 -7.16
C ASN A 47 -0.21 0.27 -8.07
N TYR A 48 0.06 0.35 -9.38
CA TYR A 48 -0.62 -0.50 -10.35
C TYR A 48 -0.21 -1.97 -10.20
N LEU A 49 1.08 -2.21 -10.05
CA LEU A 49 1.69 -3.52 -9.77
C LEU A 49 2.87 -3.31 -8.82
N ASN A 50 3.32 -4.36 -8.15
CA ASN A 50 4.63 -4.36 -7.49
C ASN A 50 5.72 -4.52 -8.57
N PHE A 51 6.39 -3.45 -8.89
CA PHE A 51 7.45 -3.43 -9.90
C PHE A 51 8.59 -2.53 -9.45
N ASN A 52 9.79 -2.83 -9.92
CA ASN A 52 10.90 -1.91 -9.85
C ASN A 52 10.59 -0.66 -10.68
N ASP A 53 11.11 0.48 -10.26
CA ASP A 53 10.81 1.80 -10.80
C ASP A 53 11.45 2.05 -12.19
N LEU A 54 11.12 1.18 -13.14
CA LEU A 54 11.47 1.32 -14.55
C LEU A 54 10.29 1.84 -15.38
N VAL A 55 9.17 2.15 -14.73
CA VAL A 55 7.98 2.68 -15.38
C VAL A 55 8.13 4.20 -15.51
N ASN A 56 7.77 4.70 -16.69
CA ASN A 56 7.73 6.15 -16.91
C ASN A 56 6.73 6.82 -15.96
N ALA A 57 7.18 7.85 -15.24
CA ALA A 57 6.38 8.56 -14.22
C ALA A 57 5.08 9.14 -14.80
N ASP A 58 5.10 9.65 -16.05
CA ASP A 58 3.89 10.18 -16.71
C ASP A 58 2.84 9.08 -16.95
N VAL A 59 3.28 7.88 -17.34
CA VAL A 59 2.38 6.74 -17.55
C VAL A 59 1.74 6.32 -16.24
N PHE A 60 2.54 6.26 -15.17
CA PHE A 60 2.06 5.94 -13.83
C PHE A 60 1.08 7.01 -13.33
N GLY A 61 1.44 8.29 -13.42
CA GLY A 61 0.61 9.41 -12.99
C GLY A 61 -0.72 9.49 -13.76
N LYS A 62 -0.71 9.34 -15.08
CA LYS A 62 -1.94 9.33 -15.90
C LYS A 62 -2.87 8.17 -15.55
N ARG A 63 -2.32 7.01 -15.23
CA ARG A 63 -3.12 5.86 -14.81
C ARG A 63 -3.76 6.10 -13.44
N LEU A 64 -3.01 6.66 -12.52
CA LEU A 64 -3.51 7.02 -11.19
C LEU A 64 -4.60 8.10 -11.27
N ALA A 65 -4.38 9.17 -12.07
CA ALA A 65 -5.39 10.21 -12.33
C ALA A 65 -6.71 9.62 -12.84
N LYS A 66 -6.65 8.71 -13.81
CA LYS A 66 -7.83 8.01 -14.32
C LYS A 66 -8.61 7.25 -13.25
N TRP A 67 -7.93 6.72 -12.24
CA TRP A 67 -8.58 6.04 -11.12
C TRP A 67 -9.15 7.03 -10.11
N GLN A 68 -8.49 8.14 -9.86
CA GLN A 68 -9.05 9.23 -9.05
C GLN A 68 -10.37 9.74 -9.66
N ASP A 69 -10.39 9.94 -10.98
CA ASP A 69 -11.61 10.35 -11.71
C ASP A 69 -12.74 9.31 -11.59
N LYS A 70 -12.43 8.01 -11.65
CA LYS A 70 -13.42 6.94 -11.47
C LYS A 70 -14.02 6.89 -10.08
N LEU A 71 -13.27 7.24 -9.05
CA LEU A 71 -13.70 7.18 -7.66
C LEU A 71 -14.38 8.48 -7.19
N GLN A 72 -14.10 9.60 -7.86
CA GLN A 72 -14.65 10.91 -7.52
C GLN A 72 -16.18 10.95 -7.43
N PRO A 73 -16.97 10.35 -8.36
CA PRO A 73 -18.42 10.33 -8.27
C PRO A 73 -18.98 9.64 -7.03
N PHE A 74 -18.20 8.74 -6.42
CA PHE A 74 -18.56 8.06 -5.18
C PHE A 74 -18.10 8.81 -3.92
N GLY A 75 -17.48 9.98 -4.07
CA GLY A 75 -16.97 10.80 -2.97
C GLY A 75 -15.83 10.16 -2.20
N THR A 76 -14.99 9.39 -2.89
CA THR A 76 -13.76 8.78 -2.35
C THR A 76 -12.60 8.94 -3.32
N LYS A 77 -11.39 8.68 -2.84
CA LYS A 77 -10.16 8.76 -3.64
C LYS A 77 -9.10 7.79 -3.12
N ILE A 78 -8.05 7.58 -3.88
CA ILE A 78 -6.86 6.84 -3.45
C ILE A 78 -5.96 7.82 -2.68
N HIS A 79 -5.74 7.54 -1.41
CA HIS A 79 -4.90 8.35 -0.52
C HIS A 79 -3.54 7.72 -0.24
N THR A 80 -3.43 6.42 -0.47
CA THR A 80 -2.30 5.62 -0.02
C THR A 80 -1.66 4.88 -1.17
N ALA A 81 -0.37 4.65 -1.06
CA ALA A 81 0.36 3.69 -1.86
C ALA A 81 1.01 2.66 -0.95
N MET A 82 1.13 1.44 -1.44
CA MET A 82 1.86 0.36 -0.78
C MET A 82 2.72 -0.35 -1.81
N ALA A 83 3.98 -0.57 -1.49
CA ALA A 83 4.85 -1.42 -2.29
C ALA A 83 5.81 -2.17 -1.37
N ALA A 84 5.81 -3.47 -1.49
CA ALA A 84 6.67 -4.35 -0.69
C ALA A 84 7.64 -5.10 -1.60
N ASP A 85 8.82 -5.37 -1.05
CA ASP A 85 9.83 -6.25 -1.67
C ASP A 85 10.36 -5.73 -3.02
N VAL A 86 10.53 -4.42 -3.15
CA VAL A 86 11.12 -3.76 -4.31
C VAL A 86 12.39 -3.01 -3.93
N ASN A 87 13.30 -2.80 -4.90
CA ASN A 87 14.65 -2.32 -4.63
C ASN A 87 14.75 -0.80 -4.38
N GLY A 88 13.67 -0.08 -4.46
CA GLY A 88 13.63 1.37 -4.24
C GLY A 88 12.67 2.08 -5.19
N PHE A 89 12.63 3.40 -5.08
CA PHE A 89 11.67 4.26 -5.79
C PHE A 89 12.36 5.52 -6.28
N SER A 90 11.97 6.00 -7.47
CA SER A 90 12.49 7.24 -8.04
C SER A 90 11.76 8.49 -7.52
N MET A 91 12.39 9.63 -7.73
CA MET A 91 11.76 10.93 -7.50
C MET A 91 10.52 11.12 -8.38
N GLY A 92 10.55 10.64 -9.62
CA GLY A 92 9.39 10.71 -10.52
C GLY A 92 8.19 9.91 -10.01
N TYR A 93 8.42 8.77 -9.36
CA TYR A 93 7.37 8.00 -8.71
C TYR A 93 6.71 8.78 -7.56
N ARG A 94 7.53 9.41 -6.69
CA ARG A 94 7.05 10.30 -5.63
C ARG A 94 6.22 11.45 -6.19
N ASP A 95 6.75 12.15 -7.20
CA ASP A 95 6.10 13.33 -7.77
C ASP A 95 4.75 12.95 -8.38
N ALA A 96 4.68 11.87 -9.13
CA ALA A 96 3.42 11.38 -9.70
C ALA A 96 2.39 11.01 -8.62
N MET A 97 2.80 10.47 -7.48
CA MET A 97 1.90 10.21 -6.35
C MET A 97 1.38 11.51 -5.74
N ILE A 98 2.26 12.46 -5.44
CA ILE A 98 1.92 13.76 -4.84
C ILE A 98 0.94 14.53 -5.76
N GLU A 99 1.24 14.61 -7.05
CA GLU A 99 0.41 15.30 -8.06
C GLU A 99 -0.99 14.70 -8.17
N ASN A 100 -1.14 13.43 -7.85
CA ASN A 100 -2.42 12.73 -7.85
C ASN A 100 -3.08 12.62 -6.47
N GLY A 101 -2.60 13.36 -5.47
CA GLY A 101 -3.22 13.47 -4.16
C GLY A 101 -3.02 12.27 -3.24
N VAL A 102 -2.00 11.46 -3.48
CA VAL A 102 -1.55 10.43 -2.54
C VAL A 102 -0.78 11.11 -1.41
N GLU A 103 -1.12 10.78 -0.18
CA GLU A 103 -0.61 11.43 1.03
C GLU A 103 0.32 10.52 1.83
N PHE A 104 0.10 9.20 1.71
CA PHE A 104 0.80 8.19 2.52
C PHE A 104 1.38 7.09 1.65
N PHE A 105 2.61 6.72 1.94
CA PHE A 105 3.29 5.63 1.27
C PHE A 105 3.87 4.64 2.28
N PHE A 106 3.37 3.42 2.26
CA PHE A 106 3.92 2.30 3.00
C PHE A 106 4.85 1.50 2.10
N THR A 107 6.07 1.26 2.55
CA THR A 107 7.02 0.44 1.79
C THR A 107 7.82 -0.49 2.69
N ASN A 108 8.20 -1.63 2.13
CA ASN A 108 9.22 -2.52 2.66
C ASN A 108 10.25 -2.70 1.57
N VAL A 109 11.32 -1.91 1.61
CA VAL A 109 12.36 -2.00 0.61
C VAL A 109 13.09 -3.33 0.73
N HIS A 110 13.28 -4.00 -0.40
CA HIS A 110 13.97 -5.28 -0.46
C HIS A 110 15.41 -5.15 0.05
N CYS A 111 15.78 -5.93 1.04
CA CYS A 111 17.06 -5.81 1.74
C CYS A 111 18.05 -6.97 1.48
N HIS A 112 17.66 -8.01 0.72
CA HIS A 112 18.52 -9.17 0.48
C HIS A 112 19.68 -8.89 -0.48
N HIS A 113 19.56 -7.87 -1.33
CA HIS A 113 20.55 -7.49 -2.34
C HIS A 113 21.12 -6.11 -2.12
N GLY A 114 20.91 -5.50 -0.98
CA GLY A 114 21.39 -4.16 -0.66
C GLY A 114 21.26 -3.82 0.82
N MET A 115 21.64 -2.60 1.16
CA MET A 115 21.48 -2.09 2.52
C MET A 115 20.08 -1.53 2.74
N TYR A 116 19.65 -1.52 4.00
CA TYR A 116 18.42 -0.84 4.39
C TYR A 116 18.50 0.65 4.04
N PRO A 117 17.46 1.21 3.41
CA PRO A 117 17.38 2.65 3.20
C PRO A 117 17.53 3.36 4.55
N LEU A 118 18.35 4.41 4.59
CA LEU A 118 18.60 5.19 5.80
C LEU A 118 19.18 4.37 6.96
N TYR A 119 19.72 3.19 6.69
CA TYR A 119 20.25 2.25 7.70
C TYR A 119 19.26 1.89 8.82
N GLN A 120 17.96 2.12 8.61
CA GLN A 120 16.92 1.88 9.61
C GLN A 120 15.67 1.26 9.00
N ASN A 121 15.13 0.26 9.70
CA ASN A 121 13.78 -0.24 9.52
C ASN A 121 12.81 0.57 10.39
N GLN A 122 11.53 0.43 10.12
CA GLN A 122 10.47 1.04 10.93
C GLN A 122 10.69 2.54 11.11
N ASN A 123 10.97 3.22 10.01
CA ASN A 123 11.22 4.64 10.01
C ASN A 123 10.14 5.40 9.24
N ALA A 124 9.62 6.45 9.85
CA ALA A 124 8.72 7.40 9.21
C ALA A 124 9.49 8.66 8.81
N PHE A 125 9.27 9.14 7.60
CA PHE A 125 9.86 10.38 7.11
C PHE A 125 8.98 11.06 6.07
N PHE A 126 9.19 12.36 5.88
CA PHE A 126 8.59 13.10 4.78
C PHE A 126 9.53 13.10 3.58
N TRP A 127 9.01 12.60 2.46
CA TRP A 127 9.70 12.66 1.18
C TRP A 127 9.22 13.88 0.41
N GLU A 128 10.03 14.93 0.43
CA GLU A 128 9.68 16.23 -0.12
C GLU A 128 10.11 16.35 -1.60
N ASN A 129 9.27 16.94 -2.43
CA ASN A 129 9.59 17.29 -3.81
C ASN A 129 10.20 18.69 -3.93
N ALA A 130 10.63 19.05 -5.14
CA ALA A 130 11.25 20.35 -5.41
C ALA A 130 10.32 21.56 -5.13
N SER A 131 8.99 21.35 -5.10
CA SER A 131 8.00 22.37 -4.80
C SER A 131 7.64 22.46 -3.30
N GLY A 132 8.31 21.68 -2.44
CA GLY A 132 8.03 21.63 -1.00
C GLY A 132 6.82 20.80 -0.62
N GLN A 133 6.18 20.10 -1.56
CA GLN A 133 5.10 19.18 -1.27
C GLN A 133 5.66 17.86 -0.73
N ARG A 134 4.90 17.21 0.14
CA ARG A 134 5.40 16.09 0.95
C ARG A 134 4.53 14.85 0.83
N LEU A 135 5.18 13.71 0.78
CA LEU A 135 4.60 12.39 0.95
C LEU A 135 5.08 11.82 2.28
N LEU A 136 4.17 11.42 3.15
CA LEU A 136 4.56 10.72 4.37
C LEU A 136 4.86 9.26 4.02
N VAL A 137 6.10 8.86 4.26
CA VAL A 137 6.58 7.50 3.99
C VAL A 137 6.79 6.76 5.31
N TRP A 138 6.29 5.53 5.37
CA TRP A 138 6.66 4.54 6.37
C TRP A 138 7.46 3.43 5.72
N ASN A 139 8.73 3.31 6.06
CA ASN A 139 9.55 2.16 5.70
C ASN A 139 9.48 1.13 6.82
N GLY A 140 8.68 0.09 6.60
CA GLY A 140 8.38 -0.92 7.61
C GLY A 140 9.32 -2.11 7.58
N GLU A 141 9.01 -3.08 8.42
CA GLU A 141 9.62 -4.41 8.38
C GLU A 141 9.16 -5.20 7.16
N HIS A 142 9.95 -6.18 6.78
CA HIS A 142 9.60 -7.08 5.71
C HIS A 142 8.28 -7.83 6.00
N TYR A 143 7.51 -8.12 4.97
CA TYR A 143 6.18 -8.75 5.09
C TYR A 143 6.18 -10.11 5.76
N ASN A 144 7.35 -10.76 5.90
CA ASN A 144 7.48 -12.02 6.65
C ASN A 144 7.44 -11.83 8.18
N LEU A 145 7.36 -10.59 8.68
CA LEU A 145 7.32 -10.33 10.12
C LEU A 145 6.19 -11.09 10.81
N GLY A 146 5.04 -11.21 10.18
CA GLY A 146 3.93 -12.03 10.68
C GLY A 146 4.31 -13.50 10.90
N ASN A 147 5.13 -14.05 10.01
CA ASN A 147 5.66 -15.42 10.15
C ASN A 147 6.70 -15.49 11.28
N VAL A 148 7.58 -14.50 11.38
CA VAL A 148 8.61 -14.41 12.43
C VAL A 148 7.97 -14.24 13.81
N LEU A 149 6.90 -13.46 13.91
CA LEU A 149 6.13 -13.25 15.14
C LEU A 149 5.18 -14.41 15.45
N GLY A 150 5.00 -15.30 14.51
CA GLY A 150 4.22 -16.47 14.76
C GLY A 150 2.72 -16.32 14.67
N LEU A 151 2.26 -15.46 13.83
CA LEU A 151 0.84 -15.29 13.56
C LEU A 151 0.24 -16.41 12.73
N GLN A 152 1.07 -17.39 12.31
CA GLN A 152 0.60 -18.62 11.64
C GLN A 152 0.12 -19.64 12.65
N PRO A 153 -0.92 -20.42 12.34
CA PRO A 153 -1.42 -21.48 13.23
C PRO A 153 -0.50 -22.69 13.29
N ASN A 154 0.81 -22.50 13.27
CA ASN A 154 1.80 -23.60 13.19
C ASN A 154 2.72 -23.62 14.41
N HIS A 155 3.05 -24.83 14.89
CA HIS A 155 3.76 -25.08 16.16
C HIS A 155 5.16 -24.45 16.29
N ALA A 156 5.88 -24.29 15.18
CA ALA A 156 7.21 -23.66 15.18
C ALA A 156 7.18 -22.20 15.66
N VAL A 157 6.06 -21.59 15.51
CA VAL A 157 5.76 -20.21 15.82
C VAL A 157 5.55 -19.97 17.32
N ASN A 158 4.81 -20.86 17.97
CA ASN A 158 4.63 -20.80 19.42
C ASN A 158 5.98 -20.94 20.15
N TRP A 159 6.92 -21.65 19.55
CA TRP A 159 8.27 -21.74 20.09
C TRP A 159 9.05 -20.42 19.96
N MET A 160 9.00 -19.76 18.80
CA MET A 160 9.67 -18.47 18.59
C MET A 160 9.07 -17.35 19.45
N MET A 161 7.74 -17.32 19.59
CA MET A 161 7.05 -16.34 20.45
C MET A 161 7.44 -16.50 21.91
N ARG A 162 7.52 -17.73 22.41
CA ARG A 162 7.93 -18.00 23.79
C ARG A 162 9.37 -17.63 24.08
N ASN A 163 10.26 -17.72 23.08
CA ASN A 163 11.69 -17.46 23.28
C ASN A 163 12.09 -16.02 22.96
N ARG A 164 11.30 -15.27 22.18
CA ARG A 164 11.59 -13.87 21.86
C ARG A 164 10.79 -12.85 22.66
N LEU A 165 9.65 -13.22 23.21
CA LEU A 165 8.87 -12.36 24.10
C LEU A 165 9.21 -12.60 25.59
N GLY A 166 10.10 -13.55 25.86
CA GLY A 166 10.63 -13.80 27.21
C GLY A 166 12.00 -13.16 27.46
N GLU A 167 12.55 -12.48 26.47
CA GLU A 167 13.72 -11.60 26.60
C GLU A 167 13.26 -10.13 26.68
#